data_9a3657224ccc544f71637dbb9bba2b0b
#
_entry.id   9a3657224ccc544f71637dbb9bba2b0b
#
_cell.length_a   1.000
_cell.length_b   1.000
_cell.length_c   1.000
_cell.angle_alpha   90.00
_cell.angle_beta   90.00
_cell.angle_gamma   90.00
#
_symmetry.space_group_name_H-M   'P 1'
#
loop_
_entity.id
_entity.type
_entity.pdbx_description
1 polymer ?
#
loop_
_entity_poly.entity_id
_entity_poly.type
_entity_poly.pdbx_seq_one_letter_code
_entity_poly.pdbx_strand_id
1 'polypeptide(L)'
;MLTDIQIAQKCDLKPVYEIAEKAKIDQKYVEPYGKYKAKIDVNAFYADLKNEKNSKTAKKDGKLVLVTAINPTPAGEGKTTTSIGLADGLNRIGKNAVLALREPSLGPVFGVKGGAAGGGYSQVVPMEDINLHFTGDFHAIGAANNLLAAMLDNHIHQGNAMGIDTRNVVWKRCVDMNDRQLRFIVDGLGGRTNGGPREDGFDITVASEIMAVFCLAENLADLKARLKKIIVAYDENGEPVTCGDLKAEGALTALLKDAIKPNLVQTLEGTPALVHGGPFANIAHGCNSVIATRLALKLGDYAVTEAGFGADLGAEKFLDIKCRLSGLKPSAVVVVATLRALKMHGGATKENCGKRNDEALRSGIPNLLRHVDNIKTVYKLPCVVAINRFPTDEEEEIKLLSEECRKLGVKTVLSEVWAKGGEGGE
;
A
#
# COMPACT_ATOMS: atom_id res chain seq x y z
N MET A 1 16.80 16.06 18.77
CA MET A 1 15.49 15.47 18.40
C MET A 1 15.71 13.97 18.25
N LEU A 2 14.77 13.13 18.73
CA LEU A 2 14.88 11.69 18.56
C LEU A 2 14.67 11.31 17.08
N THR A 3 15.33 10.26 16.64
CA THR A 3 15.07 9.67 15.31
C THR A 3 13.79 8.84 15.33
N ASP A 4 13.21 8.56 14.15
CA ASP A 4 11.97 7.77 14.05
C ASP A 4 12.10 6.40 14.73
N ILE A 5 13.23 5.72 14.57
CA ILE A 5 13.50 4.45 15.25
C ILE A 5 13.59 4.61 16.78
N GLN A 6 14.21 5.68 17.26
CA GLN A 6 14.29 5.94 18.71
C GLN A 6 12.92 6.25 19.33
N ILE A 7 12.03 6.88 18.56
CA ILE A 7 10.65 7.14 18.99
C ILE A 7 9.88 5.79 19.03
N ALA A 8 9.98 4.99 17.97
CA ALA A 8 9.33 3.68 17.91
C ALA A 8 9.77 2.74 19.03
N GLN A 9 11.09 2.66 19.31
CA GLN A 9 11.67 1.81 20.37
C GLN A 9 11.29 2.23 21.79
N LYS A 10 10.90 3.49 22.01
CA LYS A 10 10.43 4.00 23.31
C LYS A 10 8.94 3.76 23.54
N CYS A 11 8.23 3.28 22.54
CA CYS A 11 6.80 2.99 22.65
C CYS A 11 6.54 1.80 23.58
N ASP A 12 5.65 1.95 24.54
CA ASP A 12 5.12 0.84 25.33
C ASP A 12 4.08 0.08 24.52
N LEU A 13 4.52 -0.96 23.81
CA LEU A 13 3.70 -1.75 22.91
C LEU A 13 2.65 -2.56 23.67
N LYS A 14 1.39 -2.42 23.29
CA LYS A 14 0.30 -3.26 23.80
C LYS A 14 0.34 -4.64 23.14
N PRO A 15 0.04 -5.71 23.88
CA PRO A 15 -0.16 -7.03 23.30
C PRO A 15 -1.20 -7.00 22.18
N VAL A 16 -0.97 -7.79 21.13
CA VAL A 16 -1.85 -7.76 19.93
C VAL A 16 -3.30 -8.12 20.23
N TYR A 17 -3.57 -8.91 21.26
CA TYR A 17 -4.93 -9.22 21.69
C TYR A 17 -5.68 -8.01 22.25
N GLU A 18 -4.99 -7.09 22.92
CA GLU A 18 -5.60 -5.81 23.36
C GLU A 18 -5.94 -4.91 22.16
N ILE A 19 -5.08 -4.93 21.16
CA ILE A 19 -5.34 -4.20 19.90
C ILE A 19 -6.51 -4.83 19.14
N ALA A 20 -6.61 -6.16 19.11
CA ALA A 20 -7.73 -6.87 18.53
C ALA A 20 -9.05 -6.54 19.25
N GLU A 21 -9.05 -6.53 20.58
CA GLU A 21 -10.19 -6.12 21.40
C GLU A 21 -10.62 -4.68 21.09
N LYS A 22 -9.67 -3.73 21.05
CA LYS A 22 -9.93 -2.34 20.65
C LYS A 22 -10.53 -2.24 19.25
N ALA A 23 -10.09 -3.08 18.32
CA ALA A 23 -10.65 -3.20 16.97
C ALA A 23 -11.98 -3.97 16.92
N LYS A 24 -12.46 -4.52 18.05
CA LYS A 24 -13.65 -5.37 18.14
C LYS A 24 -13.51 -6.67 17.31
N ILE A 25 -12.33 -7.22 17.26
CA ILE A 25 -12.02 -8.52 16.66
C ILE A 25 -12.03 -9.57 17.77
N ASP A 26 -12.90 -10.57 17.65
CA ASP A 26 -12.92 -11.72 18.58
C ASP A 26 -11.59 -12.49 18.47
N GLN A 27 -11.04 -12.90 19.61
CA GLN A 27 -9.78 -13.63 19.70
C GLN A 27 -9.74 -14.92 18.85
N LYS A 28 -10.88 -15.54 18.59
CA LYS A 28 -10.98 -16.73 17.74
C LYS A 28 -10.53 -16.49 16.28
N TYR A 29 -10.49 -15.22 15.82
CA TYR A 29 -10.01 -14.85 14.47
C TYR A 29 -8.55 -14.37 14.47
N VAL A 30 -7.91 -14.30 15.65
CA VAL A 30 -6.56 -13.75 15.82
C VAL A 30 -5.54 -14.88 15.83
N GLU A 31 -4.66 -14.91 14.84
CA GLU A 31 -3.54 -15.83 14.77
C GLU A 31 -2.25 -15.08 15.13
N PRO A 32 -1.70 -15.21 16.35
CA PRO A 32 -0.58 -14.39 16.80
C PRO A 32 0.73 -14.76 16.08
N TYR A 33 1.46 -13.75 15.70
CA TYR A 33 2.84 -13.81 15.20
C TYR A 33 3.77 -13.11 16.20
N GLY A 34 3.98 -13.74 17.35
CA GLY A 34 4.61 -13.14 18.52
C GLY A 34 3.63 -12.29 19.34
N LYS A 35 4.18 -11.40 20.19
CA LYS A 35 3.38 -10.66 21.18
C LYS A 35 2.62 -9.46 20.59
N TYR A 36 3.13 -8.84 19.54
CA TYR A 36 2.70 -7.49 19.10
C TYR A 36 2.12 -7.44 17.68
N LYS A 37 2.05 -8.56 16.99
CA LYS A 37 1.50 -8.67 15.64
C LYS A 37 0.71 -9.95 15.48
N ALA A 38 -0.28 -9.97 14.59
CA ALA A 38 -1.10 -11.15 14.32
C ALA A 38 -1.61 -11.11 12.88
N LYS A 39 -2.00 -12.26 12.36
CA LYS A 39 -2.86 -12.37 11.19
C LYS A 39 -4.31 -12.51 11.61
N ILE A 40 -5.22 -12.01 10.77
CA ILE A 40 -6.66 -12.10 11.03
C ILE A 40 -7.30 -13.10 10.05
N ASP A 41 -7.94 -14.12 10.57
CA ASP A 41 -8.72 -15.07 9.78
C ASP A 41 -10.01 -14.40 9.28
N VAL A 42 -9.89 -13.73 8.14
CA VAL A 42 -11.01 -13.04 7.49
C VAL A 42 -12.07 -13.99 6.96
N ASN A 43 -11.70 -15.24 6.63
CA ASN A 43 -12.68 -16.22 6.14
C ASN A 43 -13.64 -16.64 7.26
N ALA A 44 -13.11 -16.98 8.44
CA ALA A 44 -13.91 -17.27 9.63
C ALA A 44 -14.73 -16.03 10.04
N PHE A 45 -14.11 -14.83 10.07
CA PHE A 45 -14.78 -13.57 10.39
C PHE A 45 -16.00 -13.30 9.48
N TYR A 46 -15.83 -13.42 8.15
CA TYR A 46 -16.96 -13.18 7.22
C TYR A 46 -17.97 -14.31 7.18
N ALA A 47 -17.57 -15.57 7.47
CA ALA A 47 -18.51 -16.67 7.61
C ALA A 47 -19.49 -16.43 8.76
N ASP A 48 -18.97 -16.02 9.92
CA ASP A 48 -19.81 -15.71 11.09
C ASP A 48 -20.67 -14.48 10.85
N LEU A 49 -20.15 -13.42 10.23
CA LEU A 49 -20.96 -12.25 9.84
C LEU A 49 -22.12 -12.60 8.89
N LYS A 50 -21.96 -13.59 8.00
CA LYS A 50 -23.05 -14.04 7.12
C LYS A 50 -24.15 -14.75 7.92
N ASN A 51 -23.76 -15.52 8.92
CA ASN A 51 -24.70 -16.21 9.82
C ASN A 51 -25.49 -15.20 10.67
N GLU A 52 -24.86 -14.12 11.11
CA GLU A 52 -25.47 -13.03 11.85
C GLU A 52 -26.35 -12.09 11.00
N LYS A 53 -26.14 -12.02 9.68
CA LYS A 53 -26.95 -11.19 8.77
C LYS A 53 -28.43 -11.59 8.70
N ASN A 54 -28.79 -12.76 9.21
CA ASN A 54 -30.17 -13.12 9.51
C ASN A 54 -30.74 -12.42 10.76
N SER A 55 -29.90 -11.70 11.50
CA SER A 55 -30.25 -10.85 12.64
C SER A 55 -30.33 -9.38 12.17
N LYS A 56 -31.36 -8.65 12.62
CA LYS A 56 -31.61 -7.23 12.30
C LYS A 56 -30.51 -6.24 12.76
N THR A 57 -29.36 -6.72 13.24
CA THR A 57 -28.26 -5.99 13.87
C THR A 57 -26.96 -5.90 13.03
N ALA A 58 -26.99 -6.25 11.73
CA ALA A 58 -25.80 -6.18 10.90
C ALA A 58 -25.23 -4.75 10.87
N LYS A 59 -24.03 -4.55 11.44
CA LYS A 59 -23.34 -3.27 11.44
C LYS A 59 -23.09 -2.82 10.01
N LYS A 60 -23.44 -1.56 9.68
CA LYS A 60 -23.09 -0.93 8.39
C LYS A 60 -21.58 -0.73 8.30
N ASP A 61 -21.06 -0.70 7.08
CA ASP A 61 -19.67 -0.33 6.83
C ASP A 61 -19.39 1.09 7.31
N GLY A 62 -18.19 1.29 7.85
CA GLY A 62 -17.67 2.60 8.18
C GLY A 62 -17.41 3.46 6.93
N LYS A 63 -16.98 4.68 7.15
CA LYS A 63 -16.65 5.63 6.08
C LYS A 63 -15.20 5.43 5.63
N LEU A 64 -14.99 5.25 4.33
CA LEU A 64 -13.66 5.14 3.74
C LEU A 64 -13.07 6.53 3.52
N VAL A 65 -11.91 6.80 4.09
CA VAL A 65 -11.13 8.03 3.87
C VAL A 65 -9.86 7.67 3.11
N LEU A 66 -9.70 8.24 1.93
CA LEU A 66 -8.48 8.09 1.13
C LEU A 66 -7.53 9.25 1.40
N VAL A 67 -6.30 8.94 1.79
CA VAL A 67 -5.21 9.91 1.88
C VAL A 67 -4.33 9.79 0.64
N THR A 68 -4.15 10.89 -0.07
CA THR A 68 -3.27 11.02 -1.23
C THR A 68 -2.43 12.28 -1.09
N ALA A 69 -1.67 12.66 -2.11
CA ALA A 69 -0.84 13.87 -2.07
C ALA A 69 -0.69 14.51 -3.44
N ILE A 70 -0.05 15.67 -3.45
CA ILE A 70 0.53 16.28 -4.64
C ILE A 70 1.61 15.39 -5.26
N ASN A 71 2.10 15.73 -6.46
CA ASN A 71 3.17 14.98 -7.10
C ASN A 71 4.39 14.82 -6.18
N PRO A 72 5.02 13.62 -6.19
CA PRO A 72 6.11 13.33 -5.26
C PRO A 72 7.35 14.17 -5.54
N THR A 73 8.03 14.53 -4.45
CA THR A 73 9.34 15.19 -4.47
C THR A 73 10.37 14.38 -3.70
N PRO A 74 11.67 14.63 -3.86
CA PRO A 74 12.70 13.95 -3.06
C PRO A 74 12.58 14.15 -1.54
N ALA A 75 11.84 15.18 -1.10
CA ALA A 75 11.61 15.46 0.32
C ALA A 75 10.50 14.58 0.92
N GLY A 76 9.65 13.99 0.08
CA GLY A 76 8.43 13.28 0.49
C GLY A 76 7.31 14.23 0.93
N GLU A 77 6.05 13.79 0.85
CA GLU A 77 4.87 14.59 1.19
C GLU A 77 4.27 14.20 2.54
N GLY A 78 4.65 13.03 3.09
CA GLY A 78 4.19 12.57 4.40
C GLY A 78 2.80 11.95 4.41
N LYS A 79 2.38 11.28 3.32
CA LYS A 79 1.07 10.59 3.24
C LYS A 79 0.85 9.59 4.38
N THR A 80 1.78 8.68 4.58
CA THR A 80 1.66 7.63 5.61
C THR A 80 1.60 8.25 7.00
N THR A 81 2.48 9.22 7.30
CA THR A 81 2.47 9.97 8.56
C THR A 81 1.13 10.68 8.79
N THR A 82 0.60 11.35 7.74
CA THR A 82 -0.71 12.01 7.81
C THR A 82 -1.85 11.00 7.99
N SER A 83 -1.80 9.84 7.32
CA SER A 83 -2.83 8.80 7.47
C SER A 83 -2.87 8.26 8.90
N ILE A 84 -1.71 8.01 9.49
CA ILE A 84 -1.58 7.52 10.86
C ILE A 84 -2.07 8.58 11.86
N GLY A 85 -1.56 9.81 11.77
CA GLY A 85 -1.96 10.89 12.65
C GLY A 85 -3.44 11.25 12.55
N LEU A 86 -4.04 11.16 11.34
CA LEU A 86 -5.48 11.32 11.15
C LEU A 86 -6.27 10.22 11.86
N ALA A 87 -5.85 8.96 11.79
CA ALA A 87 -6.53 7.87 12.46
C ALA A 87 -6.39 7.98 13.99
N ASP A 88 -5.21 8.36 14.49
CA ASP A 88 -4.98 8.62 15.91
C ASP A 88 -5.82 9.83 16.39
N GLY A 89 -5.85 10.93 15.64
CA GLY A 89 -6.68 12.10 15.95
C GLY A 89 -8.16 11.77 15.97
N LEU A 90 -8.66 11.00 15.01
CA LEU A 90 -10.05 10.52 15.02
C LEU A 90 -10.37 9.70 16.27
N ASN A 91 -9.47 8.81 16.70
CA ASN A 91 -9.66 8.03 17.94
C ASN A 91 -9.62 8.93 19.19
N ARG A 92 -8.76 9.95 19.23
CA ARG A 92 -8.69 10.90 20.34
C ARG A 92 -9.98 11.71 20.52
N ILE A 93 -10.64 12.08 19.42
CA ILE A 93 -11.94 12.79 19.46
C ILE A 93 -13.14 11.82 19.60
N GLY A 94 -12.90 10.57 20.01
CA GLY A 94 -13.94 9.58 20.32
C GLY A 94 -14.57 8.90 19.10
N LYS A 95 -13.94 8.94 17.93
CA LYS A 95 -14.35 8.15 16.77
C LYS A 95 -13.54 6.85 16.75
N ASN A 96 -14.16 5.78 16.21
CA ASN A 96 -13.47 4.51 16.06
C ASN A 96 -12.86 4.44 14.65
N ALA A 97 -11.56 4.72 14.52
CA ALA A 97 -10.83 4.66 13.27
C ALA A 97 -9.89 3.44 13.24
N VAL A 98 -9.81 2.80 12.07
CA VAL A 98 -8.89 1.70 11.77
C VAL A 98 -8.10 2.07 10.53
N LEU A 99 -6.78 1.83 10.57
CA LEU A 99 -5.89 2.03 9.43
C LEU A 99 -5.87 0.80 8.52
N ALA A 100 -5.71 1.03 7.21
CA ALA A 100 -5.40 0.00 6.23
C ALA A 100 -4.25 0.50 5.34
N LEU A 101 -3.05 -0.05 5.55
CA LEU A 101 -1.79 0.43 4.98
C LEU A 101 -1.11 -0.64 4.13
N ARG A 102 -0.16 -0.21 3.30
CA ARG A 102 0.71 -1.12 2.57
C ARG A 102 1.83 -1.62 3.46
N GLU A 103 2.24 -2.85 3.21
CA GLU A 103 3.44 -3.43 3.76
C GLU A 103 4.67 -2.87 3.01
N PRO A 104 5.75 -2.48 3.69
CA PRO A 104 6.97 -1.99 3.05
C PRO A 104 7.80 -3.12 2.42
N SER A 105 8.45 -2.83 1.29
CA SER A 105 9.38 -3.72 0.61
C SER A 105 10.81 -3.47 1.09
N LEU A 106 11.60 -4.54 1.21
CA LEU A 106 13.02 -4.47 1.67
C LEU A 106 13.88 -3.56 0.78
N GLY A 107 13.68 -3.58 -0.54
CA GLY A 107 14.43 -2.72 -1.44
C GLY A 107 14.33 -1.23 -1.08
N PRO A 108 13.14 -0.63 -0.99
CA PRO A 108 12.96 0.73 -0.49
C PRO A 108 13.44 0.97 0.94
N VAL A 109 13.27 -0.01 1.86
CA VAL A 109 13.71 0.11 3.26
C VAL A 109 15.22 0.33 3.34
N PHE A 110 16.00 -0.45 2.58
CA PHE A 110 17.46 -0.31 2.51
C PHE A 110 17.93 0.69 1.44
N GLY A 111 16.99 1.34 0.74
CA GLY A 111 17.27 2.36 -0.27
C GLY A 111 17.23 3.79 0.28
N VAL A 112 17.27 4.75 -0.64
CA VAL A 112 17.22 6.19 -0.33
C VAL A 112 15.93 6.60 0.37
N LYS A 113 14.82 5.86 0.11
CA LYS A 113 13.51 6.16 0.69
C LYS A 113 13.42 5.79 2.17
N GLY A 114 14.12 4.75 2.61
CA GLY A 114 14.01 4.22 3.98
C GLY A 114 12.71 3.46 4.23
N GLY A 115 12.39 3.24 5.51
CA GLY A 115 11.19 2.51 5.93
C GLY A 115 9.87 3.24 5.62
N ALA A 116 8.77 2.52 5.66
CA ALA A 116 7.44 3.02 5.32
C ALA A 116 6.42 2.89 6.48
N ALA A 117 6.89 2.92 7.72
CA ALA A 117 6.05 2.81 8.92
C ALA A 117 5.50 4.17 9.44
N GLY A 118 5.57 5.24 8.68
CA GLY A 118 5.29 6.60 9.11
C GLY A 118 6.55 7.34 9.57
N GLY A 119 6.40 8.41 10.34
CA GLY A 119 7.52 9.19 10.86
C GLY A 119 7.14 10.08 12.04
N GLY A 120 8.13 10.52 12.80
CA GLY A 120 7.93 11.30 14.02
C GLY A 120 7.04 10.55 15.02
N TYR A 121 6.05 11.23 15.56
CA TYR A 121 5.10 10.66 16.51
C TYR A 121 3.86 10.00 15.84
N SER A 122 3.86 9.89 14.51
CA SER A 122 2.83 9.17 13.75
C SER A 122 3.45 7.97 13.01
N GLN A 123 3.58 6.85 13.72
CA GLN A 123 4.17 5.61 13.23
C GLN A 123 3.31 4.40 13.56
N VAL A 124 3.38 3.35 12.73
CA VAL A 124 2.94 1.99 13.06
C VAL A 124 4.10 1.18 13.64
N VAL A 125 3.80 0.39 14.63
CA VAL A 125 4.78 -0.39 15.42
C VAL A 125 4.30 -1.84 15.62
N PRO A 126 5.22 -2.81 15.74
CA PRO A 126 6.68 -2.72 15.85
C PRO A 126 7.36 -2.36 14.52
N MET A 127 8.09 -1.25 14.49
CA MET A 127 8.63 -0.67 13.26
C MET A 127 9.65 -1.59 12.57
N GLU A 128 10.59 -2.17 13.33
CA GLU A 128 11.62 -3.03 12.79
C GLU A 128 11.03 -4.28 12.14
N ASP A 129 10.07 -4.93 12.79
CA ASP A 129 9.40 -6.10 12.24
C ASP A 129 8.68 -5.78 10.94
N ILE A 130 7.94 -4.66 10.92
CA ILE A 130 7.17 -4.23 9.74
C ILE A 130 8.08 -3.93 8.56
N ASN A 131 9.22 -3.30 8.80
CA ASN A 131 10.17 -2.91 7.74
C ASN A 131 11.06 -4.06 7.25
N LEU A 132 11.09 -5.19 7.93
CA LEU A 132 11.95 -6.34 7.56
C LEU A 132 11.08 -7.51 7.03
N HIS A 133 11.09 -8.62 7.72
CA HIS A 133 10.41 -9.84 7.25
C HIS A 133 8.93 -9.92 7.67
N PHE A 134 8.53 -9.07 8.58
CA PHE A 134 7.19 -8.90 9.14
C PHE A 134 6.52 -10.23 9.53
N THR A 135 5.65 -10.78 8.69
CA THR A 135 4.98 -12.09 8.86
C THR A 135 5.26 -13.04 7.69
N GLY A 136 6.13 -12.66 6.77
CA GLY A 136 6.57 -13.50 5.66
C GLY A 136 5.72 -13.38 4.38
N ASP A 137 4.81 -12.41 4.27
CA ASP A 137 3.91 -12.26 3.11
C ASP A 137 4.70 -12.06 1.80
N PHE A 138 5.71 -11.19 1.82
CA PHE A 138 6.53 -10.94 0.64
C PHE A 138 7.39 -12.14 0.26
N HIS A 139 7.85 -12.93 1.24
CA HIS A 139 8.53 -14.19 0.96
C HIS A 139 7.61 -15.21 0.30
N ALA A 140 6.35 -15.30 0.75
CA ALA A 140 5.35 -16.18 0.14
C ALA A 140 5.04 -15.74 -1.31
N ILE A 141 4.91 -14.43 -1.55
CA ILE A 141 4.68 -13.88 -2.88
C ILE A 141 5.89 -14.14 -3.79
N GLY A 142 7.11 -13.90 -3.32
CA GLY A 142 8.33 -14.19 -4.05
C GLY A 142 8.48 -15.68 -4.37
N ALA A 143 8.18 -16.56 -3.41
CA ALA A 143 8.19 -18.00 -3.61
C ALA A 143 7.17 -18.44 -4.66
N ALA A 144 5.94 -17.90 -4.63
CA ALA A 144 4.91 -18.20 -5.62
C ALA A 144 5.33 -17.74 -7.02
N ASN A 145 5.85 -16.52 -7.14
CA ASN A 145 6.34 -15.99 -8.40
C ASN A 145 7.45 -16.84 -9.01
N ASN A 146 8.42 -17.23 -8.20
CA ASN A 146 9.58 -17.99 -8.66
C ASN A 146 9.24 -19.47 -8.90
N LEU A 147 8.27 -20.03 -8.19
CA LEU A 147 7.73 -21.36 -8.50
C LEU A 147 7.09 -21.38 -9.90
N LEU A 148 6.31 -20.35 -10.25
CA LEU A 148 5.71 -20.26 -11.58
C LEU A 148 6.77 -20.17 -12.67
N ALA A 149 7.85 -19.39 -12.47
CA ALA A 149 8.98 -19.31 -13.38
C ALA A 149 9.67 -20.69 -13.54
N ALA A 150 9.91 -21.39 -12.42
CA ALA A 150 10.54 -22.71 -12.44
C ALA A 150 9.66 -23.76 -13.14
N MET A 151 8.33 -23.72 -12.95
CA MET A 151 7.40 -24.63 -13.62
C MET A 151 7.35 -24.36 -15.12
N LEU A 152 7.38 -23.11 -15.55
CA LEU A 152 7.46 -22.72 -16.95
C LEU A 152 8.74 -23.27 -17.61
N ASP A 153 9.90 -23.00 -17.02
CA ASP A 153 11.19 -23.46 -17.55
C ASP A 153 11.28 -24.99 -17.56
N ASN A 154 10.73 -25.66 -16.53
CA ASN A 154 10.67 -27.12 -16.50
C ASN A 154 9.75 -27.67 -17.60
N HIS A 155 8.62 -27.04 -17.90
CA HIS A 155 7.73 -27.42 -19.00
C HIS A 155 8.47 -27.35 -20.35
N ILE A 156 9.20 -26.25 -20.60
CA ILE A 156 10.00 -26.08 -21.82
C ILE A 156 11.07 -27.17 -21.89
N HIS A 157 11.78 -27.43 -20.80
CA HIS A 157 12.86 -28.43 -20.73
C HIS A 157 12.36 -29.85 -20.94
N GLN A 158 11.16 -30.21 -20.47
CA GLN A 158 10.58 -31.54 -20.56
C GLN A 158 9.84 -31.81 -21.87
N GLY A 159 10.15 -31.07 -22.92
CA GLY A 159 9.66 -31.32 -24.27
C GLY A 159 8.66 -30.32 -24.82
N ASN A 160 8.38 -29.24 -24.06
CA ASN A 160 7.61 -28.09 -24.54
C ASN A 160 6.30 -28.43 -25.27
N ALA A 161 5.49 -29.28 -24.68
CA ALA A 161 4.26 -29.81 -25.32
C ALA A 161 3.25 -28.71 -25.72
N MET A 162 3.35 -27.52 -25.13
CA MET A 162 2.54 -26.34 -25.46
C MET A 162 3.15 -25.49 -26.59
N GLY A 163 4.31 -25.80 -27.11
CA GLY A 163 4.95 -25.04 -28.18
C GLY A 163 5.33 -23.61 -27.76
N ILE A 164 5.73 -23.41 -26.52
CA ILE A 164 6.11 -22.07 -26.02
C ILE A 164 7.32 -21.54 -26.81
N ASP A 165 7.19 -20.34 -27.39
CA ASP A 165 8.33 -19.63 -27.96
C ASP A 165 9.21 -19.07 -26.82
N THR A 166 10.41 -19.63 -26.67
CA THR A 166 11.35 -19.25 -25.60
C THR A 166 11.81 -17.79 -25.68
N ARG A 167 11.60 -17.11 -26.82
CA ARG A 167 11.87 -15.68 -27.02
C ARG A 167 10.68 -14.80 -26.59
N ASN A 168 9.52 -15.40 -26.37
CA ASN A 168 8.27 -14.75 -25.98
C ASN A 168 7.81 -15.15 -24.58
N VAL A 169 8.72 -15.52 -23.69
CA VAL A 169 8.48 -15.67 -22.27
C VAL A 169 8.39 -14.29 -21.64
N VAL A 170 7.24 -13.94 -21.07
CA VAL A 170 6.99 -12.64 -20.45
C VAL A 170 7.09 -12.69 -18.93
N TRP A 171 7.09 -13.88 -18.34
CA TRP A 171 7.19 -14.10 -16.91
C TRP A 171 8.65 -14.04 -16.45
N LYS A 172 8.92 -13.16 -15.50
CA LYS A 172 10.25 -13.01 -14.88
C LYS A 172 10.24 -13.56 -13.45
N ARG A 173 11.42 -13.85 -12.94
CA ARG A 173 11.66 -14.10 -11.52
C ARG A 173 11.51 -12.83 -10.71
N CYS A 174 11.51 -12.93 -9.39
CA CYS A 174 11.54 -11.76 -8.53
C CYS A 174 12.40 -11.97 -7.28
N VAL A 175 12.87 -10.85 -6.74
CA VAL A 175 13.55 -10.75 -5.45
C VAL A 175 13.12 -9.43 -4.79
N ASP A 176 12.90 -9.43 -3.47
CA ASP A 176 12.46 -8.19 -2.80
C ASP A 176 13.63 -7.25 -2.49
N MET A 177 14.37 -6.88 -3.53
CA MET A 177 15.51 -6.00 -3.46
C MET A 177 15.62 -5.14 -4.72
N ASN A 178 16.13 -3.91 -4.59
CA ASN A 178 16.47 -3.07 -5.74
C ASN A 178 17.82 -3.53 -6.30
N ASP A 179 17.81 -4.48 -7.23
CA ASP A 179 19.01 -5.01 -7.86
C ASP A 179 18.98 -4.79 -9.38
N ARG A 180 19.69 -3.74 -9.84
CA ARG A 180 19.78 -3.43 -11.28
C ARG A 180 20.66 -4.41 -12.06
N GLN A 181 21.53 -5.15 -11.37
CA GLN A 181 22.42 -6.13 -12.00
C GLN A 181 21.63 -7.35 -12.50
N LEU A 182 20.50 -7.66 -11.86
CA LEU A 182 19.65 -8.80 -12.20
C LEU A 182 18.48 -8.45 -13.13
N ARG A 183 18.39 -7.23 -13.64
CA ARG A 183 17.24 -6.82 -14.50
C ARG A 183 17.20 -7.56 -15.84
N PHE A 184 18.35 -7.88 -16.39
CA PHE A 184 18.51 -8.66 -17.61
C PHE A 184 19.66 -9.64 -17.41
N ILE A 185 19.34 -10.93 -17.49
CA ILE A 185 20.29 -12.04 -17.33
C ILE A 185 20.07 -13.07 -18.42
N VAL A 186 21.01 -13.97 -18.58
CA VAL A 186 20.80 -15.24 -19.30
C VAL A 186 20.76 -16.35 -18.27
N ASP A 187 19.66 -17.06 -18.20
CA ASP A 187 19.51 -18.26 -17.35
C ASP A 187 19.69 -19.57 -18.16
N GLY A 188 19.52 -20.73 -17.51
CA GLY A 188 19.61 -22.04 -18.14
C GLY A 188 21.01 -22.47 -18.59
N LEU A 189 22.07 -21.79 -18.14
CA LEU A 189 23.46 -22.14 -18.43
C LEU A 189 23.89 -23.40 -17.66
N GLY A 190 24.96 -24.09 -18.12
CA GLY A 190 25.55 -25.25 -17.45
C GLY A 190 25.25 -26.59 -18.13
N GLY A 191 24.74 -26.57 -19.37
CA GLY A 191 24.55 -27.75 -20.21
C GLY A 191 23.12 -28.35 -20.11
N ARG A 192 22.95 -29.48 -20.80
CA ARG A 192 21.63 -30.08 -21.07
C ARG A 192 20.80 -30.44 -19.84
N THR A 193 21.39 -30.62 -18.67
CA THR A 193 20.70 -30.93 -17.42
C THR A 193 20.08 -29.70 -16.74
N ASN A 194 20.46 -28.47 -17.17
CA ASN A 194 20.06 -27.22 -16.55
C ASN A 194 19.03 -26.42 -17.36
N GLY A 195 18.45 -27.00 -18.38
CA GLY A 195 17.50 -26.31 -19.28
C GLY A 195 18.14 -25.69 -20.49
N GLY A 196 17.42 -24.84 -21.21
CA GLY A 196 17.88 -24.09 -22.38
C GLY A 196 18.19 -22.63 -22.03
N PRO A 197 19.33 -22.08 -22.48
CA PRO A 197 19.61 -20.67 -22.25
C PRO A 197 18.54 -19.75 -22.84
N ARG A 198 18.06 -18.79 -22.06
CA ARG A 198 17.15 -17.74 -22.50
C ARG A 198 17.38 -16.44 -21.73
N GLU A 199 16.82 -15.34 -22.25
CA GLU A 199 16.76 -14.10 -21.50
C GLU A 199 15.75 -14.23 -20.35
N ASP A 200 16.13 -13.76 -19.15
CA ASP A 200 15.29 -13.63 -17.98
C ASP A 200 15.69 -12.35 -17.20
N GLY A 201 15.12 -12.17 -16.02
CA GLY A 201 15.47 -11.09 -15.11
C GLY A 201 14.76 -11.27 -13.77
N PHE A 202 15.15 -10.43 -12.82
CA PHE A 202 14.50 -10.38 -11.51
C PHE A 202 13.86 -9.01 -11.33
N ASP A 203 12.52 -8.99 -11.26
CA ASP A 203 11.78 -7.82 -10.85
C ASP A 203 11.75 -7.74 -9.31
N ILE A 204 11.50 -6.56 -8.75
CA ILE A 204 11.28 -6.46 -7.31
C ILE A 204 9.92 -7.08 -6.96
N THR A 205 9.83 -7.82 -5.86
CA THR A 205 8.61 -8.58 -5.47
C THR A 205 7.34 -7.71 -5.50
N VAL A 206 7.42 -6.46 -5.10
CA VAL A 206 6.27 -5.51 -5.09
C VAL A 206 5.87 -5.02 -6.49
N ALA A 207 6.65 -5.32 -7.52
CA ALA A 207 6.32 -5.08 -8.92
C ALA A 207 5.78 -6.35 -9.61
N SER A 208 5.78 -7.51 -8.95
CA SER A 208 5.30 -8.75 -9.51
C SER A 208 3.77 -8.73 -9.75
N GLU A 209 3.33 -9.46 -10.77
CA GLU A 209 1.90 -9.62 -11.03
C GLU A 209 1.21 -10.42 -9.93
N ILE A 210 1.91 -11.34 -9.26
CA ILE A 210 1.40 -12.04 -8.05
C ILE A 210 0.99 -11.03 -6.99
N MET A 211 1.82 -10.03 -6.68
CA MET A 211 1.49 -8.97 -5.73
C MET A 211 0.24 -8.19 -6.16
N ALA A 212 0.12 -7.87 -7.44
CA ALA A 212 -1.02 -7.11 -7.97
C ALA A 212 -2.33 -7.88 -7.83
N VAL A 213 -2.38 -9.14 -8.29
CA VAL A 213 -3.60 -9.98 -8.20
C VAL A 213 -3.93 -10.34 -6.76
N PHE A 214 -2.93 -10.58 -5.91
CA PHE A 214 -3.08 -10.82 -4.48
C PHE A 214 -3.80 -9.65 -3.78
N CYS A 215 -3.40 -8.42 -4.05
CA CYS A 215 -4.01 -7.24 -3.44
C CYS A 215 -5.42 -6.93 -3.95
N LEU A 216 -5.80 -7.42 -5.13
CA LEU A 216 -7.15 -7.26 -5.70
C LEU A 216 -8.07 -8.43 -5.38
N ALA A 217 -7.56 -9.54 -4.86
CA ALA A 217 -8.36 -10.70 -4.49
C ALA A 217 -9.29 -10.40 -3.30
N GLU A 218 -10.46 -11.03 -3.33
CA GLU A 218 -11.48 -10.90 -2.27
C GLU A 218 -11.41 -12.03 -1.23
N ASN A 219 -10.84 -13.17 -1.62
CA ASN A 219 -10.64 -14.36 -0.80
C ASN A 219 -9.71 -15.33 -1.53
N LEU A 220 -9.39 -16.47 -0.89
CA LEU A 220 -8.47 -17.47 -1.45
C LEU A 220 -8.97 -18.11 -2.75
N ALA A 221 -10.27 -18.32 -2.90
CA ALA A 221 -10.85 -18.90 -4.11
C ALA A 221 -10.77 -17.91 -5.29
N ASP A 222 -11.06 -16.63 -5.05
CA ASP A 222 -10.90 -15.57 -6.05
C ASP A 222 -9.41 -15.37 -6.40
N LEU A 223 -8.50 -15.44 -5.42
CA LEU A 223 -7.07 -15.41 -5.69
C LEU A 223 -6.67 -16.53 -6.65
N LYS A 224 -7.08 -17.77 -6.40
CA LYS A 224 -6.81 -18.91 -7.29
C LYS A 224 -7.34 -18.68 -8.70
N ALA A 225 -8.56 -18.16 -8.83
CA ALA A 225 -9.17 -17.88 -10.12
C ALA A 225 -8.44 -16.76 -10.89
N ARG A 226 -7.88 -15.77 -10.20
CA ARG A 226 -7.05 -14.71 -10.80
C ARG A 226 -5.68 -15.23 -11.21
N LEU A 227 -5.00 -15.98 -10.34
CA LEU A 227 -3.70 -16.60 -10.64
C LEU A 227 -3.76 -17.47 -11.89
N LYS A 228 -4.84 -18.24 -12.07
CA LYS A 228 -5.06 -19.08 -13.25
C LYS A 228 -4.97 -18.31 -14.57
N LYS A 229 -5.34 -17.02 -14.59
CA LYS A 229 -5.43 -16.19 -15.81
C LYS A 229 -4.12 -15.46 -16.15
N ILE A 230 -3.11 -15.54 -15.31
CA ILE A 230 -1.82 -14.87 -15.55
C ILE A 230 -1.18 -15.43 -16.80
N ILE A 231 -0.83 -14.56 -17.74
CA ILE A 231 -0.09 -14.93 -18.95
C ILE A 231 1.40 -15.04 -18.62
N VAL A 232 2.02 -16.14 -18.94
CA VAL A 232 3.44 -16.41 -18.65
C VAL A 232 4.33 -16.38 -19.87
N ALA A 233 3.77 -16.72 -21.05
CA ALA A 233 4.47 -16.77 -22.32
C ALA A 233 3.48 -16.71 -23.46
N TYR A 234 3.99 -16.72 -24.69
CA TYR A 234 3.22 -16.97 -25.90
C TYR A 234 3.80 -18.19 -26.62
N ASP A 235 2.94 -18.95 -27.31
CA ASP A 235 3.37 -20.07 -28.14
C ASP A 235 3.93 -19.60 -29.51
N GLU A 236 4.38 -20.55 -30.35
CA GLU A 236 4.93 -20.26 -31.68
C GLU A 236 3.91 -19.63 -32.63
N ASN A 237 2.60 -19.73 -32.35
CA ASN A 237 1.52 -19.11 -33.11
C ASN A 237 1.12 -17.73 -32.56
N GLY A 238 1.73 -17.28 -31.45
CA GLY A 238 1.41 -16.04 -30.77
C GLY A 238 0.20 -16.12 -29.82
N GLU A 239 -0.29 -17.32 -29.50
CA GLU A 239 -1.37 -17.51 -28.55
C GLU A 239 -0.84 -17.47 -27.10
N PRO A 240 -1.57 -16.86 -26.15
CA PRO A 240 -1.11 -16.73 -24.78
C PRO A 240 -1.13 -18.08 -24.04
N VAL A 241 -0.03 -18.37 -23.34
CA VAL A 241 0.08 -19.50 -22.40
C VAL A 241 -0.07 -18.95 -21.00
N THR A 242 -0.95 -19.55 -20.20
CA THR A 242 -1.30 -19.05 -18.87
C THR A 242 -0.76 -19.94 -17.74
N CYS A 243 -0.77 -19.39 -16.52
CA CYS A 243 -0.55 -20.15 -15.28
C CYS A 243 -1.49 -21.35 -15.16
N GLY A 244 -2.72 -21.23 -15.67
CA GLY A 244 -3.72 -22.31 -15.69
C GLY A 244 -3.37 -23.43 -16.67
N ASP A 245 -2.77 -23.12 -17.81
CA ASP A 245 -2.30 -24.13 -18.78
C ASP A 245 -1.16 -24.95 -18.19
N LEU A 246 -0.28 -24.32 -17.40
CA LEU A 246 0.75 -24.99 -16.62
C LEU A 246 0.21 -25.74 -15.39
N LYS A 247 -1.09 -25.61 -15.07
CA LYS A 247 -1.74 -26.17 -13.84
C LYS A 247 -1.06 -25.75 -12.54
N ALA A 248 -0.49 -24.54 -12.51
CA ALA A 248 0.31 -24.03 -11.40
C ALA A 248 -0.52 -23.35 -10.32
N GLU A 249 -1.74 -22.85 -10.64
CA GLU A 249 -2.55 -21.98 -9.77
C GLU A 249 -2.85 -22.59 -8.38
N GLY A 250 -2.93 -23.93 -8.30
CA GLY A 250 -3.15 -24.64 -7.05
C GLY A 250 -1.96 -24.54 -6.10
N ALA A 251 -0.75 -24.78 -6.63
CA ALA A 251 0.50 -24.68 -5.87
C ALA A 251 0.78 -23.25 -5.41
N LEU A 252 0.57 -22.26 -6.29
CA LEU A 252 0.72 -20.84 -5.93
C LEU A 252 -0.25 -20.45 -4.83
N THR A 253 -1.52 -20.88 -4.91
CA THR A 253 -2.54 -20.61 -3.90
C THR A 253 -2.16 -21.22 -2.54
N ALA A 254 -1.58 -22.43 -2.54
CA ALA A 254 -1.12 -23.08 -1.31
C ALA A 254 0.02 -22.30 -0.64
N LEU A 255 0.96 -21.76 -1.41
CA LEU A 255 2.03 -20.89 -0.89
C LEU A 255 1.48 -19.59 -0.29
N LEU A 256 0.39 -19.06 -0.82
CA LEU A 256 -0.19 -17.77 -0.43
C LEU A 256 -1.29 -17.90 0.64
N LYS A 257 -1.63 -19.10 1.12
CA LYS A 257 -2.79 -19.34 1.99
C LYS A 257 -2.76 -18.58 3.31
N ASP A 258 -1.57 -18.37 3.89
CA ASP A 258 -1.41 -17.63 5.13
C ASP A 258 -1.12 -16.15 4.87
N ALA A 259 -0.40 -15.84 3.79
CA ALA A 259 -0.14 -14.47 3.37
C ALA A 259 -1.44 -13.70 3.08
N ILE A 260 -2.50 -14.34 2.56
CA ILE A 260 -3.78 -13.69 2.22
C ILE A 260 -4.53 -13.11 3.43
N LYS A 261 -4.15 -13.48 4.65
CA LYS A 261 -4.71 -12.95 5.88
C LYS A 261 -4.06 -11.61 6.23
N PRO A 262 -4.82 -10.52 6.44
CA PRO A 262 -4.25 -9.22 6.83
C PRO A 262 -3.50 -9.26 8.15
N ASN A 263 -2.44 -8.48 8.24
CA ASN A 263 -1.66 -8.34 9.46
C ASN A 263 -2.21 -7.24 10.34
N LEU A 264 -2.48 -7.54 11.61
CA LEU A 264 -2.89 -6.57 12.63
C LEU A 264 -1.67 -6.13 13.43
N VAL A 265 -1.49 -4.83 13.52
CA VAL A 265 -0.50 -4.13 14.35
C VAL A 265 -1.15 -2.87 14.95
N GLN A 266 -0.35 -1.97 15.53
CA GLN A 266 -0.81 -0.76 16.20
C GLN A 266 -0.02 0.47 15.78
N THR A 267 -0.59 1.67 16.00
CA THR A 267 0.17 2.91 16.00
C THR A 267 0.86 3.12 17.35
N LEU A 268 1.72 4.15 17.46
CA LEU A 268 2.30 4.57 18.74
C LEU A 268 1.22 4.84 19.82
N GLU A 269 0.04 5.32 19.42
CA GLU A 269 -1.09 5.60 20.32
C GLU A 269 -2.04 4.38 20.49
N GLY A 270 -1.67 3.24 19.92
CA GLY A 270 -2.47 2.01 20.02
C GLY A 270 -3.74 2.02 19.15
N THR A 271 -3.77 2.78 18.06
CA THR A 271 -4.82 2.64 17.04
C THR A 271 -4.59 1.36 16.26
N PRO A 272 -5.63 0.53 16.02
CA PRO A 272 -5.49 -0.68 15.21
C PRO A 272 -5.12 -0.34 13.77
N ALA A 273 -4.14 -1.07 13.22
CA ALA A 273 -3.69 -0.92 11.85
C ALA A 273 -3.60 -2.28 11.16
N LEU A 274 -4.24 -2.40 10.00
CA LEU A 274 -4.15 -3.54 9.11
C LEU A 274 -3.10 -3.23 8.05
N VAL A 275 -1.97 -3.94 8.08
CA VAL A 275 -0.88 -3.80 7.10
C VAL A 275 -0.89 -5.03 6.20
N HIS A 276 -1.13 -4.85 4.89
CA HIS A 276 -1.31 -6.01 4.01
C HIS A 276 -1.10 -5.69 2.53
N GLY A 277 -0.14 -6.38 1.91
CA GLY A 277 0.26 -6.18 0.52
C GLY A 277 0.91 -4.84 0.27
N GLY A 278 1.70 -4.73 -0.80
CA GLY A 278 2.48 -3.52 -1.05
C GLY A 278 2.82 -3.25 -2.52
N PRO A 279 1.84 -3.36 -3.46
CA PRO A 279 2.13 -3.18 -4.88
C PRO A 279 2.61 -1.76 -5.16
N PHE A 280 3.62 -1.61 -6.04
CA PHE A 280 4.08 -0.30 -6.49
C PHE A 280 3.03 0.41 -7.34
N ALA A 281 2.86 1.71 -7.13
CA ALA A 281 1.86 2.49 -7.84
C ALA A 281 2.24 2.80 -9.30
N ASN A 282 3.52 2.82 -9.63
CA ASN A 282 4.00 3.00 -11.00
C ASN A 282 3.90 1.73 -11.86
N ILE A 283 3.75 0.56 -11.23
CA ILE A 283 3.63 -0.73 -11.92
C ILE A 283 2.21 -1.28 -11.82
N ALA A 284 1.60 -1.23 -10.62
CA ALA A 284 0.27 -1.76 -10.33
C ALA A 284 -0.64 -0.67 -9.74
N HIS A 285 -1.61 -1.03 -8.91
CA HIS A 285 -2.59 -0.09 -8.36
C HIS A 285 -2.11 0.67 -7.10
N GLY A 286 -0.94 0.33 -6.54
CA GLY A 286 -0.24 1.16 -5.55
C GLY A 286 -0.95 1.42 -4.23
N CYS A 287 -1.81 0.50 -3.79
CA CYS A 287 -2.52 0.59 -2.52
C CYS A 287 -2.64 -0.80 -1.87
N ASN A 288 -2.97 -0.83 -0.59
CA ASN A 288 -3.10 -2.08 0.16
C ASN A 288 -4.21 -2.99 -0.40
N SER A 289 -4.35 -4.19 0.15
CA SER A 289 -5.31 -5.18 -0.34
C SER A 289 -6.77 -4.75 -0.18
N VAL A 290 -7.64 -5.28 -1.04
CA VAL A 290 -9.09 -5.17 -0.93
C VAL A 290 -9.58 -5.78 0.38
N ILE A 291 -9.02 -6.92 0.78
CA ILE A 291 -9.37 -7.65 2.00
C ILE A 291 -9.14 -6.77 3.24
N ALA A 292 -7.95 -6.17 3.38
CA ALA A 292 -7.64 -5.31 4.53
C ALA A 292 -8.54 -4.06 4.58
N THR A 293 -8.80 -3.42 3.44
CA THR A 293 -9.67 -2.24 3.39
C THR A 293 -11.12 -2.59 3.76
N ARG A 294 -11.65 -3.71 3.24
CA ARG A 294 -13.00 -4.18 3.61
C ARG A 294 -13.11 -4.55 5.09
N LEU A 295 -12.09 -5.21 5.62
CA LEU A 295 -12.03 -5.53 7.04
C LEU A 295 -12.02 -4.26 7.90
N ALA A 296 -11.18 -3.26 7.57
CA ALA A 296 -11.14 -1.99 8.28
C ALA A 296 -12.51 -1.29 8.28
N LEU A 297 -13.24 -1.31 7.16
CA LEU A 297 -14.61 -0.77 7.06
C LEU A 297 -15.62 -1.49 7.96
N LYS A 298 -15.45 -2.79 8.19
CA LYS A 298 -16.32 -3.56 9.10
C LYS A 298 -16.00 -3.29 10.57
N LEU A 299 -14.76 -3.01 10.89
CA LEU A 299 -14.29 -2.83 12.26
C LEU A 299 -14.51 -1.40 12.78
N GLY A 300 -14.17 -0.39 11.96
CA GLY A 300 -14.19 1.02 12.34
C GLY A 300 -15.43 1.79 11.88
N ASP A 301 -15.67 2.95 12.48
CA ASP A 301 -16.60 3.97 11.95
C ASP A 301 -15.92 4.71 10.79
N TYR A 302 -14.59 4.74 10.80
CA TYR A 302 -13.74 5.27 9.75
C TYR A 302 -12.63 4.26 9.42
N ALA A 303 -12.46 3.96 8.14
CA ALA A 303 -11.30 3.26 7.61
C ALA A 303 -10.42 4.29 6.89
N VAL A 304 -9.20 4.49 7.38
CA VAL A 304 -8.23 5.41 6.76
C VAL A 304 -7.22 4.60 5.98
N THR A 305 -7.06 4.94 4.71
CA THR A 305 -6.12 4.26 3.80
C THR A 305 -5.39 5.27 2.93
N GLU A 306 -4.32 4.82 2.30
CA GLU A 306 -3.52 5.67 1.41
C GLU A 306 -3.32 5.06 0.02
N ALA A 307 -2.96 5.91 -0.95
CA ALA A 307 -2.49 5.52 -2.27
C ALA A 307 -1.09 6.07 -2.54
N GLY A 308 -0.25 5.27 -3.20
CA GLY A 308 1.15 5.63 -3.49
C GLY A 308 1.28 6.76 -4.50
N PHE A 309 2.40 7.44 -4.51
CA PHE A 309 2.67 8.58 -5.40
C PHE A 309 1.69 9.75 -5.21
N GLY A 310 1.50 10.59 -6.24
CA GLY A 310 0.55 11.68 -6.25
C GLY A 310 -0.88 11.24 -6.60
N ALA A 311 -1.80 12.19 -6.51
CA ALA A 311 -3.21 11.93 -6.80
C ALA A 311 -3.48 11.61 -8.28
N ASP A 312 -2.62 12.07 -9.17
CA ASP A 312 -2.60 11.80 -10.60
C ASP A 312 -2.23 10.36 -10.97
N LEU A 313 -1.68 9.60 -10.04
CA LEU A 313 -1.26 8.22 -10.26
C LEU A 313 -1.92 7.27 -9.23
N GLY A 314 -1.57 7.39 -7.96
CA GLY A 314 -2.02 6.47 -6.93
C GLY A 314 -3.50 6.59 -6.61
N ALA A 315 -4.01 7.81 -6.41
CA ALA A 315 -5.44 7.99 -6.14
C ALA A 315 -6.29 7.64 -7.37
N GLU A 316 -5.83 7.98 -8.59
CA GLU A 316 -6.50 7.59 -9.82
C GLU A 316 -6.62 6.06 -9.93
N LYS A 317 -5.52 5.33 -9.75
CA LYS A 317 -5.55 3.86 -9.75
C LYS A 317 -6.36 3.27 -8.59
N PHE A 318 -6.34 3.90 -7.43
CA PHE A 318 -7.21 3.50 -6.32
C PHE A 318 -8.69 3.56 -6.71
N LEU A 319 -9.10 4.67 -7.32
CA LEU A 319 -10.49 4.91 -7.73
C LEU A 319 -10.87 4.06 -8.95
N ASP A 320 -10.05 4.06 -9.99
CA ASP A 320 -10.38 3.45 -11.28
C ASP A 320 -10.10 1.96 -11.36
N ILE A 321 -9.23 1.42 -10.53
CA ILE A 321 -8.92 -0.01 -10.48
C ILE A 321 -9.52 -0.64 -9.22
N LYS A 322 -8.99 -0.30 -8.04
CA LYS A 322 -9.38 -0.95 -6.79
C LYS A 322 -10.85 -0.75 -6.44
N CYS A 323 -11.34 0.49 -6.49
CA CYS A 323 -12.74 0.79 -6.18
C CYS A 323 -13.71 0.18 -7.20
N ARG A 324 -13.40 0.24 -8.49
CA ARG A 324 -14.26 -0.37 -9.53
C ARG A 324 -14.37 -1.87 -9.37
N LEU A 325 -13.25 -2.57 -9.16
CA LEU A 325 -13.24 -4.02 -9.02
C LEU A 325 -13.88 -4.50 -7.72
N SER A 326 -13.72 -3.75 -6.64
CA SER A 326 -14.16 -4.16 -5.29
C SER A 326 -15.50 -3.57 -4.85
N GLY A 327 -16.04 -2.58 -5.57
CA GLY A 327 -17.24 -1.85 -5.15
C GLY A 327 -17.01 -0.88 -4.00
N LEU A 328 -15.76 -0.64 -3.58
CA LEU A 328 -15.42 0.34 -2.55
C LEU A 328 -15.73 1.76 -3.01
N LYS A 329 -16.19 2.61 -2.09
CA LYS A 329 -16.51 4.02 -2.35
C LYS A 329 -15.95 4.91 -1.25
N PRO A 330 -14.92 5.74 -1.54
CA PRO A 330 -14.46 6.73 -0.58
C PRO A 330 -15.57 7.73 -0.21
N SER A 331 -15.64 8.07 1.06
CA SER A 331 -16.55 9.09 1.59
C SER A 331 -15.90 10.48 1.57
N ALA A 332 -14.57 10.53 1.63
CA ALA A 332 -13.78 11.74 1.54
C ALA A 332 -12.35 11.44 1.08
N VAL A 333 -11.68 12.45 0.54
CA VAL A 333 -10.27 12.41 0.15
C VAL A 333 -9.52 13.51 0.88
N VAL A 334 -8.37 13.15 1.46
CA VAL A 334 -7.41 14.09 2.03
C VAL A 334 -6.23 14.19 1.07
N VAL A 335 -5.97 15.40 0.55
CA VAL A 335 -4.80 15.68 -0.29
C VAL A 335 -3.73 16.32 0.57
N VAL A 336 -2.64 15.60 0.79
CA VAL A 336 -1.49 16.09 1.54
C VAL A 336 -0.64 16.97 0.64
N ALA A 337 -0.30 18.15 1.12
CA ALA A 337 0.63 19.07 0.49
C ALA A 337 1.67 19.54 1.50
N THR A 338 2.90 19.82 1.04
CA THR A 338 3.92 20.51 1.81
C THR A 338 4.33 21.77 1.09
N LEU A 339 4.63 22.84 1.82
CA LEU A 339 5.14 24.08 1.20
C LEU A 339 6.45 23.81 0.46
N ARG A 340 7.32 22.93 1.01
CA ARG A 340 8.58 22.55 0.38
C ARG A 340 8.37 21.91 -0.99
N ALA A 341 7.44 20.93 -1.08
CA ALA A 341 7.16 20.27 -2.34
C ALA A 341 6.54 21.23 -3.36
N LEU A 342 5.61 22.08 -2.95
CA LEU A 342 5.03 23.09 -3.83
C LEU A 342 6.07 24.09 -4.33
N LYS A 343 6.97 24.58 -3.46
CA LYS A 343 8.08 25.45 -3.89
C LYS A 343 9.01 24.73 -4.88
N MET A 344 9.27 23.44 -4.69
CA MET A 344 10.06 22.65 -5.66
C MET A 344 9.34 22.50 -7.01
N HIS A 345 8.04 22.27 -7.01
CA HIS A 345 7.23 22.27 -8.25
C HIS A 345 7.26 23.64 -8.95
N GLY A 346 7.43 24.72 -8.20
CA GLY A 346 7.60 26.08 -8.73
C GLY A 346 9.05 26.48 -9.05
N GLY A 347 9.98 25.51 -9.07
CA GLY A 347 11.36 25.71 -9.50
C GLY A 347 12.39 25.95 -8.37
N ALA A 348 12.01 25.90 -7.10
CA ALA A 348 12.98 25.95 -6.01
C ALA A 348 13.82 24.66 -5.95
N THR A 349 15.12 24.81 -5.63
CA THR A 349 16.00 23.66 -5.45
C THR A 349 15.76 22.97 -4.11
N LYS A 350 16.23 21.73 -3.95
CA LYS A 350 16.14 20.97 -2.69
C LYS A 350 16.77 21.71 -1.51
N GLU A 351 17.87 22.41 -1.74
CA GLU A 351 18.63 23.15 -0.72
C GLU A 351 17.88 24.42 -0.26
N ASN A 352 17.07 25.00 -1.13
CA ASN A 352 16.39 26.28 -0.88
C ASN A 352 14.88 26.14 -0.62
N CYS A 353 14.27 24.98 -0.85
CA CYS A 353 12.83 24.79 -0.67
C CYS A 353 12.34 24.97 0.79
N GLY A 354 13.22 24.90 1.78
CA GLY A 354 12.93 25.19 3.19
C GLY A 354 12.90 26.67 3.55
N LYS A 355 13.36 27.57 2.66
CA LYS A 355 13.34 29.03 2.86
C LYS A 355 12.05 29.61 2.28
N ARG A 356 11.60 30.75 2.81
CA ARG A 356 10.46 31.48 2.24
C ARG A 356 10.73 31.84 0.79
N ASN A 357 9.77 31.52 -0.06
CA ASN A 357 9.78 31.89 -1.48
C ASN A 357 8.36 31.92 -2.04
N ASP A 358 7.69 33.06 -1.89
CA ASP A 358 6.29 33.26 -2.29
C ASP A 358 6.11 33.08 -3.82
N GLU A 359 7.11 33.42 -4.63
CA GLU A 359 7.07 33.30 -6.10
C GLU A 359 7.08 31.82 -6.52
N ALA A 360 8.05 31.05 -6.01
CA ALA A 360 8.10 29.62 -6.26
C ALA A 360 6.86 28.90 -5.73
N LEU A 361 6.35 29.31 -4.55
CA LEU A 361 5.11 28.76 -4.01
C LEU A 361 3.92 29.02 -4.95
N ARG A 362 3.72 30.26 -5.41
CA ARG A 362 2.66 30.62 -6.36
C ARG A 362 2.76 29.81 -7.66
N SER A 363 3.97 29.63 -8.17
CA SER A 363 4.23 28.85 -9.39
C SER A 363 3.93 27.36 -9.22
N GLY A 364 4.10 26.81 -8.00
CA GLY A 364 3.85 25.40 -7.69
C GLY A 364 2.42 25.07 -7.25
N ILE A 365 1.67 26.03 -6.71
CA ILE A 365 0.27 25.85 -6.27
C ILE A 365 -0.64 25.23 -7.34
N PRO A 366 -0.54 25.56 -8.65
CA PRO A 366 -1.36 24.93 -9.68
C PRO A 366 -1.30 23.40 -9.72
N ASN A 367 -0.19 22.79 -9.29
CA ASN A 367 -0.09 21.32 -9.13
C ASN A 367 -1.14 20.81 -8.13
N LEU A 368 -1.20 21.39 -6.95
CA LEU A 368 -2.21 21.02 -5.94
C LEU A 368 -3.64 21.29 -6.44
N LEU A 369 -3.87 22.47 -7.01
CA LEU A 369 -5.21 22.86 -7.46
C LEU A 369 -5.75 21.91 -8.53
N ARG A 370 -4.90 21.40 -9.42
CA ARG A 370 -5.28 20.41 -10.42
C ARG A 370 -5.75 19.10 -9.77
N HIS A 371 -5.02 18.60 -8.76
CA HIS A 371 -5.43 17.39 -8.04
C HIS A 371 -6.75 17.58 -7.31
N VAL A 372 -6.92 18.71 -6.64
CA VAL A 372 -8.17 19.07 -5.96
C VAL A 372 -9.34 19.15 -6.94
N ASP A 373 -9.14 19.78 -8.08
CA ASP A 373 -10.16 19.90 -9.14
C ASP A 373 -10.56 18.52 -9.65
N ASN A 374 -9.60 17.66 -10.00
CA ASN A 374 -9.89 16.30 -10.46
C ASN A 374 -10.72 15.50 -9.43
N ILE A 375 -10.37 15.57 -8.14
CA ILE A 375 -11.11 14.87 -7.09
C ILE A 375 -12.53 15.40 -6.97
N LYS A 376 -12.73 16.72 -7.02
CA LYS A 376 -14.05 17.36 -6.85
C LYS A 376 -14.93 17.25 -8.08
N THR A 377 -14.37 17.51 -9.26
CA THR A 377 -15.16 17.67 -10.50
C THR A 377 -15.28 16.37 -11.27
N VAL A 378 -14.20 15.57 -11.38
CA VAL A 378 -14.20 14.30 -12.10
C VAL A 378 -14.75 13.18 -11.23
N TYR A 379 -14.15 12.96 -10.05
CA TYR A 379 -14.56 11.90 -9.15
C TYR A 379 -15.74 12.26 -8.24
N LYS A 380 -16.10 13.55 -8.15
CA LYS A 380 -17.22 14.08 -7.35
C LYS A 380 -17.15 13.68 -5.88
N LEU A 381 -15.93 13.67 -5.33
CA LEU A 381 -15.68 13.30 -3.94
C LEU A 381 -15.41 14.54 -3.08
N PRO A 382 -15.90 14.57 -1.83
CA PRO A 382 -15.49 15.58 -0.86
C PRO A 382 -13.96 15.56 -0.67
N CYS A 383 -13.35 16.75 -0.67
CA CYS A 383 -11.92 16.92 -0.59
C CYS A 383 -11.51 17.93 0.49
N VAL A 384 -10.46 17.61 1.23
CA VAL A 384 -9.78 18.49 2.18
C VAL A 384 -8.30 18.48 1.85
N VAL A 385 -7.63 19.63 1.94
CA VAL A 385 -6.18 19.73 1.82
C VAL A 385 -5.55 19.74 3.21
N ALA A 386 -4.68 18.77 3.50
CA ALA A 386 -3.86 18.74 4.70
C ALA A 386 -2.48 19.33 4.40
N ILE A 387 -2.16 20.47 5.01
CA ILE A 387 -0.83 21.08 4.93
C ILE A 387 0.04 20.38 5.97
N ASN A 388 0.90 19.47 5.54
CA ASN A 388 1.85 18.78 6.41
C ASN A 388 2.98 19.74 6.76
N ARG A 389 2.91 20.31 7.98
CA ARG A 389 3.75 21.40 8.45
C ARG A 389 5.16 20.96 8.80
N PHE A 390 6.14 21.70 8.32
CA PHE A 390 7.53 21.62 8.76
C PHE A 390 7.87 22.80 9.70
N PRO A 391 8.83 22.64 10.63
CA PRO A 391 9.22 23.71 11.55
C PRO A 391 9.72 25.00 10.88
N THR A 392 10.11 24.93 9.61
CA THR A 392 10.59 26.07 8.82
C THR A 392 9.50 26.75 7.99
N ASP A 393 8.27 26.24 8.03
CA ASP A 393 7.17 26.80 7.26
C ASP A 393 6.66 28.10 7.90
N GLU A 394 6.54 29.16 7.11
CA GLU A 394 6.10 30.46 7.58
C GLU A 394 4.59 30.64 7.44
N GLU A 395 3.98 31.35 8.37
CA GLU A 395 2.52 31.56 8.46
C GLU A 395 1.96 32.27 7.21
N GLU A 396 2.75 33.18 6.61
CA GLU A 396 2.37 33.92 5.41
C GLU A 396 2.23 32.97 4.20
N GLU A 397 3.16 32.00 4.04
CA GLU A 397 3.09 30.98 2.99
C GLU A 397 1.90 30.04 3.21
N ILE A 398 1.61 29.66 4.46
CA ILE A 398 0.43 28.84 4.81
C ILE A 398 -0.86 29.59 4.47
N LYS A 399 -0.94 30.89 4.81
CA LYS A 399 -2.10 31.74 4.46
C LYS A 399 -2.29 31.84 2.96
N LEU A 400 -1.21 32.10 2.20
CA LEU A 400 -1.23 32.19 0.76
C LEU A 400 -1.81 30.90 0.16
N LEU A 401 -1.32 29.73 0.54
CA LEU A 401 -1.81 28.45 0.06
C LEU A 401 -3.29 28.23 0.42
N SER A 402 -3.67 28.58 1.64
CA SER A 402 -5.04 28.44 2.14
C SER A 402 -6.02 29.34 1.37
N GLU A 403 -5.61 30.54 0.98
CA GLU A 403 -6.41 31.47 0.17
C GLU A 403 -6.64 30.91 -1.25
N GLU A 404 -5.61 30.37 -1.89
CA GLU A 404 -5.75 29.78 -3.21
C GLU A 404 -6.67 28.55 -3.21
N CYS A 405 -6.57 27.67 -2.21
CA CYS A 405 -7.48 26.54 -2.05
C CYS A 405 -8.93 26.99 -1.81
N ARG A 406 -9.14 28.08 -1.04
CA ARG A 406 -10.46 28.63 -0.77
C ARG A 406 -11.17 29.12 -2.03
N LYS A 407 -10.43 29.64 -3.01
CA LYS A 407 -11.00 30.06 -4.31
C LYS A 407 -11.67 28.89 -5.06
N LEU A 408 -11.17 27.65 -4.87
CA LEU A 408 -11.78 26.43 -5.38
C LEU A 408 -12.85 25.83 -4.44
N GLY A 409 -13.19 26.51 -3.36
CA GLY A 409 -14.13 26.01 -2.35
C GLY A 409 -13.63 24.76 -1.63
N VAL A 410 -12.31 24.69 -1.37
CA VAL A 410 -11.70 23.58 -0.60
C VAL A 410 -11.14 24.10 0.70
N LYS A 411 -11.45 23.38 1.79
CA LYS A 411 -10.92 23.66 3.11
C LYS A 411 -9.48 23.16 3.20
N THR A 412 -8.59 23.98 3.75
CA THR A 412 -7.26 23.57 4.20
C THR A 412 -7.26 23.38 5.71
N VAL A 413 -6.49 22.41 6.17
CA VAL A 413 -6.21 22.18 7.59
C VAL A 413 -4.71 22.03 7.78
N LEU A 414 -4.19 22.55 8.88
CA LEU A 414 -2.80 22.36 9.25
C LEU A 414 -2.65 20.99 9.91
N SER A 415 -1.67 20.21 9.48
CA SER A 415 -1.35 18.90 10.04
C SER A 415 -0.01 18.96 10.74
N GLU A 416 0.01 18.77 12.04
CA GLU A 416 1.21 18.75 12.88
C GLU A 416 1.50 17.32 13.41
N VAL A 417 0.96 16.32 12.78
CA VAL A 417 0.99 14.93 13.25
C VAL A 417 2.40 14.34 13.37
N TRP A 418 3.34 14.81 12.56
CA TRP A 418 4.73 14.39 12.70
C TRP A 418 5.32 14.75 14.07
N ALA A 419 5.04 15.95 14.55
CA ALA A 419 5.57 16.47 15.80
C ALA A 419 4.74 16.09 17.03
N LYS A 420 3.41 15.94 16.86
CA LYS A 420 2.44 15.84 17.97
C LYS A 420 1.60 14.53 17.95
N GLY A 421 1.85 13.62 16.99
CA GLY A 421 1.02 12.43 16.86
C GLY A 421 -0.45 12.76 16.60
N GLY A 422 -1.37 12.01 17.21
CA GLY A 422 -2.81 12.19 17.06
C GLY A 422 -3.32 13.57 17.47
N GLU A 423 -2.71 14.22 18.47
CA GLU A 423 -3.06 15.61 18.85
C GLU A 423 -2.91 16.58 17.67
N GLY A 424 -1.86 16.40 16.86
CA GLY A 424 -1.65 17.22 15.66
C GLY A 424 -2.62 16.90 14.51
N GLY A 425 -3.50 15.92 14.67
CA GLY A 425 -4.49 15.47 13.71
C GLY A 425 -5.95 15.71 14.11
N GLU A 426 -6.22 16.26 15.29
CA GLU A 426 -7.56 16.62 15.79
C GLU A 426 -8.14 17.84 15.02
#